data_74c31a84a62e8a3b5021e5743370fef6
#
_entry.id   74c31a84a62e8a3b5021e5743370fef6
#
_cell.length_a   1.000
_cell.length_b   1.000
_cell.length_c   1.000
_cell.angle_alpha   90.00
_cell.angle_beta   90.00
_cell.angle_gamma   90.00
#
_symmetry.space_group_name_H-M   'P 1'
#
loop_
_entity.id
_entity.type
_entity.pdbx_description
1 polymer ?
#
loop_
_entity_poly.entity_id
_entity_poly.type
_entity_poly.pdbx_seq_one_letter_code
_entity_poly.pdbx_strand_id
1 'polypeptide(L)'
;YADSIAATPGIYFAEWGPGDMSFSFGDPGLRSLPYPPQLQGPMKTVIDACHKAGIAYHGGWPDAAMSDEDKASHLIEEQGARLIGTSERGLADAGRKLTGRTMPV
;
A
#
# COMPACT_ATOMS: atom_id res chain seq x y z
N TYR A 1 3.00 16.69 6.15
CA TYR A 1 4.42 16.26 6.31
C TYR A 1 4.82 15.08 5.42
N ALA A 2 3.87 14.40 4.76
CA ALA A 2 4.19 13.21 3.94
C ALA A 2 5.24 13.51 2.86
N ASP A 3 5.11 14.62 2.14
CA ASP A 3 6.05 15.05 1.10
C ASP A 3 7.47 15.25 1.65
N SER A 4 7.59 15.95 2.78
CA SER A 4 8.91 16.22 3.39
C SER A 4 9.56 14.96 3.95
N ILE A 5 8.76 14.07 4.53
CA ILE A 5 9.25 12.78 5.03
C ILE A 5 9.73 11.91 3.86
N ALA A 6 8.91 11.76 2.82
CA ALA A 6 9.26 10.95 1.66
C ALA A 6 10.50 11.48 0.91
N ALA A 7 10.72 12.80 0.90
CA ALA A 7 11.87 13.44 0.27
C ALA A 7 13.15 13.40 1.13
N THR A 8 13.09 12.88 2.35
CA THR A 8 14.26 12.81 3.24
C THR A 8 15.30 11.84 2.68
N PRO A 9 16.59 12.26 2.53
CA PRO A 9 17.64 11.36 2.06
C PRO A 9 17.77 10.11 2.94
N GLY A 10 17.90 8.95 2.32
CA GLY A 10 18.01 7.66 3.01
C GLY A 10 16.67 6.96 3.26
N ILE A 11 15.54 7.59 2.93
CA ILE A 11 14.24 6.91 2.90
C ILE A 11 14.07 6.24 1.54
N TYR A 12 13.81 4.95 1.52
CA TYR A 12 13.65 4.16 0.29
C TYR A 12 12.23 3.68 0.05
N PHE A 13 11.42 3.63 1.09
CA PHE A 13 10.01 3.32 1.00
C PHE A 13 9.24 3.94 2.18
N ALA A 14 7.94 4.05 2.01
CA ALA A 14 7.02 4.36 3.09
C ALA A 14 5.74 3.54 2.94
N GLU A 15 5.05 3.35 4.05
CA GLU A 15 3.74 2.71 4.09
C GLU A 15 2.73 3.64 4.78
N TRP A 16 1.46 3.36 4.56
CA TRP A 16 0.37 3.94 5.31
C TRP A 16 -0.34 2.84 6.10
N GLY A 17 -0.47 3.03 7.40
CA GLY A 17 -1.09 2.06 8.30
C GLY A 17 -2.53 2.43 8.65
N PRO A 18 -3.56 1.69 8.16
CA PRO A 18 -4.96 1.98 8.48
C PRO A 18 -5.27 1.84 9.98
N GLY A 19 -4.59 0.92 10.65
CA GLY A 19 -4.71 0.74 12.10
C GLY A 19 -4.26 1.97 12.86
N ASP A 20 -3.02 2.40 12.66
CA ASP A 20 -2.43 3.55 13.35
C ASP A 20 -3.22 4.84 13.06
N MET A 21 -3.61 5.03 11.81
CA MET A 21 -4.40 6.19 11.42
C MET A 21 -5.79 6.18 12.10
N SER A 22 -6.47 5.04 12.16
CA SER A 22 -7.76 4.92 12.83
C SER A 22 -7.67 5.20 14.33
N PHE A 23 -6.61 4.74 14.98
CA PHE A 23 -6.33 5.07 16.37
C PHE A 23 -6.08 6.57 16.57
N SER A 24 -5.37 7.23 15.66
CA SER A 24 -5.12 8.67 15.74
C SER A 24 -6.41 9.49 15.61
N PHE A 25 -7.43 8.97 14.93
CA PHE A 25 -8.77 9.55 14.89
C PHE A 25 -9.66 9.17 16.09
N GLY A 26 -9.18 8.31 16.99
CA GLY A 26 -9.93 7.85 18.15
C GLY A 26 -11.02 6.83 17.84
N ASP A 27 -11.06 6.27 16.63
CA ASP A 27 -12.03 5.27 16.21
C ASP A 27 -11.37 4.06 15.52
N PRO A 28 -10.99 3.03 16.28
CA PRO A 28 -10.37 1.83 15.73
C PRO A 28 -11.22 1.08 14.69
N GLY A 29 -12.54 1.32 14.66
CA GLY A 29 -13.45 0.71 13.69
C GLY A 29 -13.22 1.18 12.25
N LEU A 30 -12.65 2.37 12.07
CA LEU A 30 -12.39 2.94 10.74
C LEU A 30 -11.44 2.09 9.88
N ARG A 31 -10.60 1.24 10.50
CA ARG A 31 -9.63 0.39 9.78
C ARG A 31 -10.23 -0.75 8.96
N SER A 32 -11.53 -0.94 9.06
CA SER A 32 -12.24 -1.99 8.30
C SER A 32 -12.55 -1.55 6.89
N LEU A 33 -12.44 -2.46 5.93
CA LEU A 33 -12.85 -2.21 4.54
C LEU A 33 -14.38 -2.20 4.38
N PRO A 34 -14.93 -1.37 3.48
CA PRO A 34 -14.21 -0.34 2.70
C PRO A 34 -13.79 0.84 3.58
N TYR A 35 -12.57 1.35 3.34
CA TYR A 35 -12.07 2.49 4.11
C TYR A 35 -12.95 3.73 3.89
N PRO A 36 -13.35 4.42 4.97
CA PRO A 36 -14.12 5.65 4.86
C PRO A 36 -13.26 6.81 4.32
N PRO A 37 -13.88 7.89 3.81
CA PRO A 37 -13.16 9.02 3.19
C PRO A 37 -12.05 9.61 4.06
N GLN A 38 -12.24 9.66 5.39
CA GLN A 38 -11.23 10.17 6.32
C GLN A 38 -9.95 9.32 6.36
N LEU A 39 -9.99 8.05 5.95
CA LEU A 39 -8.81 7.21 5.79
C LEU A 39 -8.28 7.21 4.35
N GLN A 40 -9.18 7.29 3.36
CA GLN A 40 -8.77 7.30 1.95
C GLN A 40 -7.90 8.51 1.59
N GLY A 41 -8.24 9.68 2.13
CA GLY A 41 -7.47 10.91 1.90
C GLY A 41 -6.01 10.80 2.36
N PRO A 42 -5.75 10.49 3.63
CA PRO A 42 -4.39 10.26 4.13
C PRO A 42 -3.63 9.15 3.39
N MET A 43 -4.29 8.04 3.06
CA MET A 43 -3.68 6.96 2.26
C MET A 43 -3.19 7.49 0.92
N LYS A 44 -4.06 8.19 0.19
CA LYS A 44 -3.70 8.80 -1.09
C LYS A 44 -2.55 9.79 -0.95
N THR A 45 -2.55 10.60 0.10
CA THR A 45 -1.48 11.56 0.37
C THR A 45 -0.11 10.87 0.51
N VAL A 46 -0.04 9.74 1.21
CA VAL A 46 1.22 8.98 1.36
C VAL A 46 1.65 8.34 0.03
N ILE A 47 0.71 7.76 -0.72
CA ILE A 47 0.98 7.20 -2.05
C ILE A 47 1.56 8.26 -2.97
N ASP A 48 0.90 9.42 -3.07
CA ASP A 48 1.32 10.52 -3.93
C ASP A 48 2.71 11.06 -3.53
N ALA A 49 2.98 11.17 -2.22
CA ALA A 49 4.28 11.60 -1.70
C ALA A 49 5.41 10.62 -2.07
N CYS A 50 5.15 9.31 -1.97
CA CYS A 50 6.12 8.29 -2.39
C CYS A 50 6.44 8.41 -3.88
N HIS A 51 5.41 8.51 -4.72
CA HIS A 51 5.59 8.62 -6.17
C HIS A 51 6.34 9.89 -6.54
N LYS A 52 6.00 11.02 -5.92
CA LYS A 52 6.66 12.31 -6.14
C LYS A 52 8.14 12.30 -5.74
N ALA A 53 8.47 11.63 -4.64
CA ALA A 53 9.85 11.48 -4.17
C ALA A 53 10.63 10.38 -4.90
N GLY A 54 10.00 9.56 -5.72
CA GLY A 54 10.63 8.43 -6.42
C GLY A 54 10.98 7.25 -5.51
N ILE A 55 10.38 7.17 -4.32
CA ILE A 55 10.54 6.05 -3.40
C ILE A 55 9.41 5.03 -3.56
N ALA A 56 9.60 3.82 -3.04
CA ALA A 56 8.58 2.79 -3.12
C ALA A 56 7.43 3.07 -2.14
N TYR A 57 6.19 2.90 -2.58
CA TYR A 57 5.05 2.73 -1.69
C TYR A 57 4.94 1.24 -1.31
N HIS A 58 4.87 0.97 -0.02
CA HIS A 58 4.59 -0.35 0.53
C HIS A 58 3.10 -0.46 0.80
N GLY A 59 2.42 -1.31 0.04
CA GLY A 59 0.98 -1.47 0.12
C GLY A 59 0.55 -2.79 0.76
N GLY A 60 -0.66 -2.79 1.31
CA GLY A 60 -1.37 -3.98 1.76
C GLY A 60 -2.87 -3.78 1.56
N TRP A 61 -3.59 -4.87 1.28
CA TRP A 61 -5.04 -4.82 1.10
C TRP A 61 -5.69 -6.04 1.76
N PRO A 62 -6.20 -5.90 3.00
CA PRO A 62 -6.70 -7.02 3.79
C PRO A 62 -8.16 -7.39 3.46
N ASP A 63 -8.48 -7.54 2.18
CA ASP A 63 -9.79 -7.97 1.72
C ASP A 63 -9.80 -9.48 1.44
N ALA A 64 -10.37 -10.26 2.35
CA ALA A 64 -10.45 -11.71 2.21
C ALA A 64 -11.41 -12.16 1.09
N ALA A 65 -12.32 -11.29 0.63
CA ALA A 65 -13.25 -11.61 -0.46
C ALA A 65 -12.65 -11.36 -1.84
N MET A 66 -11.55 -10.60 -1.93
CA MET A 66 -10.88 -10.29 -3.18
C MET A 66 -9.90 -11.41 -3.57
N SER A 67 -9.89 -11.79 -4.86
CA SER A 67 -8.93 -12.76 -5.38
C SER A 67 -7.49 -12.23 -5.30
N ASP A 68 -6.50 -13.12 -5.34
CA ASP A 68 -5.08 -12.71 -5.35
C ASP A 68 -4.74 -11.88 -6.59
N GLU A 69 -5.31 -12.21 -7.74
CA GLU A 69 -5.14 -11.47 -8.97
C GLU A 69 -5.73 -10.05 -8.86
N ASP A 70 -6.94 -9.90 -8.33
CA ASP A 70 -7.57 -8.60 -8.16
C ASP A 70 -6.84 -7.75 -7.11
N LYS A 71 -6.36 -8.37 -6.02
CA LYS A 71 -5.49 -7.69 -5.04
C LYS A 71 -4.20 -7.20 -5.66
N ALA A 72 -3.54 -8.04 -6.45
CA ALA A 72 -2.30 -7.67 -7.13
C ALA A 72 -2.54 -6.49 -8.09
N SER A 73 -3.59 -6.53 -8.88
CA SER A 73 -3.98 -5.44 -9.78
C SER A 73 -4.27 -4.16 -9.00
N HIS A 74 -5.09 -4.23 -7.96
CA HIS A 74 -5.42 -3.08 -7.13
C HIS A 74 -4.17 -2.43 -6.50
N LEU A 75 -3.28 -3.23 -5.90
CA LEU A 75 -2.08 -2.71 -5.25
C LEU A 75 -1.04 -2.19 -6.25
N ILE A 76 -0.79 -2.91 -7.34
CA ILE A 76 0.29 -2.60 -8.28
C ILE A 76 -0.15 -1.57 -9.31
N GLU A 77 -1.29 -1.80 -9.97
CA GLU A 77 -1.74 -0.95 -11.08
C GLU A 77 -2.47 0.31 -10.61
N GLU A 78 -3.35 0.19 -9.60
CA GLU A 78 -4.13 1.33 -9.14
C GLU A 78 -3.39 2.17 -8.09
N GLN A 79 -2.75 1.53 -7.09
CA GLN A 79 -2.01 2.23 -6.05
C GLN A 79 -0.53 2.46 -6.38
N GLY A 80 0.01 1.79 -7.38
CA GLY A 80 1.42 1.90 -7.75
C GLY A 80 2.38 1.36 -6.69
N ALA A 81 1.94 0.38 -5.89
CA ALA A 81 2.79 -0.24 -4.89
C ALA A 81 3.95 -0.99 -5.55
N ARG A 82 5.15 -0.82 -5.00
CA ARG A 82 6.37 -1.51 -5.44
C ARG A 82 6.85 -2.54 -4.43
N LEU A 83 6.34 -2.45 -3.20
CA LEU A 83 6.51 -3.43 -2.15
C LEU A 83 5.13 -3.84 -1.64
N ILE A 84 4.92 -5.11 -1.43
CA ILE A 84 3.66 -5.65 -0.91
C ILE A 84 4.00 -6.59 0.23
N GLY A 85 3.51 -6.27 1.42
CA GLY A 85 3.62 -7.15 2.57
C GLY A 85 2.58 -8.25 2.47
N THR A 86 3.05 -9.49 2.34
CA THR A 86 2.16 -10.64 2.35
C THR A 86 2.87 -11.90 2.85
N SER A 87 2.17 -12.71 3.60
CA SER A 87 2.53 -14.11 3.89
C SER A 87 1.88 -15.07 2.89
N GLU A 88 1.03 -14.57 2.00
CA GLU A 88 0.25 -15.35 1.06
C GLU A 88 1.04 -15.58 -0.23
N ARG A 89 1.38 -16.83 -0.50
CA ARG A 89 2.13 -17.22 -1.70
C ARG A 89 1.37 -16.88 -2.98
N GLY A 90 0.05 -17.06 -2.97
CA GLY A 90 -0.82 -16.76 -4.11
C GLY A 90 -0.73 -15.31 -4.57
N LEU A 91 -0.76 -14.37 -3.63
CA LEU A 91 -0.61 -12.94 -3.96
C LEU A 91 0.77 -12.62 -4.55
N ALA A 92 1.82 -13.25 -4.03
CA ALA A 92 3.17 -13.08 -4.57
C ALA A 92 3.27 -13.62 -6.01
N ASP A 93 2.67 -14.77 -6.28
CA ASP A 93 2.66 -15.37 -7.62
C ASP A 93 1.81 -14.54 -8.60
N ALA A 94 0.66 -14.02 -8.17
CA ALA A 94 -0.16 -13.09 -8.96
C ALA A 94 0.61 -11.81 -9.32
N GLY A 95 1.33 -11.22 -8.36
CA GLY A 95 2.15 -10.05 -8.59
C GLY A 95 3.28 -10.29 -9.59
N ARG A 96 3.96 -11.43 -9.51
CA ARG A 96 4.98 -11.82 -10.50
C ARG A 96 4.40 -11.98 -11.90
N LYS A 97 3.26 -12.64 -12.00
CA LYS A 97 2.57 -12.84 -13.27
C LYS A 97 2.15 -11.51 -13.89
N LEU A 98 1.59 -10.60 -13.08
CA LEU A 98 1.14 -9.30 -13.54
C LEU A 98 2.29 -8.41 -14.02
N THR A 99 3.41 -8.42 -13.32
CA THR A 99 4.57 -7.56 -13.61
C THR A 99 5.57 -8.18 -14.57
N GLY A 100 5.45 -9.46 -14.88
CA GLY A 100 6.44 -10.22 -15.65
C GLY A 100 7.79 -10.39 -14.94
N ARG A 101 7.86 -10.12 -13.64
CA ARG A 101 9.08 -10.23 -12.84
C ARG A 101 9.24 -11.63 -12.29
N THR A 102 10.40 -12.23 -12.52
CA THR A 102 10.86 -13.39 -11.77
C THR A 102 11.62 -12.91 -10.54
N MET A 103 11.51 -13.62 -9.43
CA MET A 103 12.33 -13.30 -8.27
C MET A 103 13.79 -13.31 -8.68
N PRO A 104 14.50 -12.21 -8.50
CA PRO A 104 15.96 -12.30 -8.45
C PRO A 104 16.29 -13.09 -7.19
N VAL A 105 17.05 -14.04 -7.34
CA VAL A 105 17.61 -14.73 -6.20
C VAL A 105 18.94 -14.12 -5.86
#